data_8d55a5d652068c45a515b7e2fd0a32ba
#
_entry.id   8d55a5d652068c45a515b7e2fd0a32ba
#
_cell.length_a   1.000
_cell.length_b   1.000
_cell.length_c   1.000
_cell.angle_alpha   90.00
_cell.angle_beta   90.00
_cell.angle_gamma   90.00
#
_symmetry.space_group_name_H-M   'P 1'
#
loop_
_entity.id
_entity.type
_entity.pdbx_description
1 polymer ?
#
loop_
_entity_poly.entity_id
_entity_poly.type
_entity_poly.pdbx_seq_one_letter_code
_entity_poly.pdbx_strand_id
1 'polypeptide(L)'
;MSESDEKVSAKDTEEVIMEATFRALSKHGYSELRMRDIGEEMELTRQVIHYHFDGKYDLMASFLEYIIDQYEGSVEVDGDADPRTELDARIDQCLFGPEFEEFSHWDRMKVYHELYTFAQNDETHREIFNDHYERIRGSIVEVVEEGMEQGTFREVDAERMGQLVTDIIHAARGRRMALGHEEAPEQARQSIDEFILDSLTLDEE
;
A
#
# COMPACT_ATOMS: atom_id res chain seq x y z
N MET A 1 -20.76 7.96 31.00
CA MET A 1 -19.87 7.72 29.84
C MET A 1 -20.00 6.24 29.55
N SER A 2 -20.36 5.86 28.35
CA SER A 2 -20.58 4.46 27.97
C SER A 2 -19.27 3.89 27.34
N GLU A 3 -19.16 2.57 27.41
CA GLU A 3 -18.01 1.81 26.81
C GLU A 3 -17.79 2.13 25.32
N SER A 4 -18.82 2.63 24.64
CA SER A 4 -18.78 3.10 23.24
C SER A 4 -18.08 4.46 23.09
N ASP A 5 -18.25 5.39 24.05
CA ASP A 5 -17.62 6.72 24.01
C ASP A 5 -16.12 6.63 24.30
N GLU A 6 -15.70 5.67 25.13
CA GLU A 6 -14.30 5.40 25.43
C GLU A 6 -13.57 4.74 24.25
N LYS A 7 -14.23 3.84 23.51
CA LYS A 7 -13.67 3.20 22.30
C LYS A 7 -13.53 4.15 21.11
N VAL A 8 -14.49 5.06 20.91
CA VAL A 8 -14.42 6.09 19.86
C VAL A 8 -13.26 7.04 20.15
N SER A 9 -13.12 7.49 21.40
CA SER A 9 -12.00 8.37 21.82
C SER A 9 -10.62 7.72 21.69
N ALA A 10 -10.49 6.40 21.89
CA ALA A 10 -9.23 5.68 21.75
C ALA A 10 -8.82 5.54 20.28
N LYS A 11 -9.77 5.23 19.40
CA LYS A 11 -9.53 5.13 17.96
C LYS A 11 -9.11 6.47 17.35
N ASP A 12 -9.78 7.56 17.74
CA ASP A 12 -9.40 8.91 17.33
C ASP A 12 -7.98 9.25 17.78
N THR A 13 -7.57 8.79 18.98
CA THR A 13 -6.22 9.02 19.51
C THR A 13 -5.14 8.25 18.74
N GLU A 14 -5.40 6.99 18.38
CA GLU A 14 -4.48 6.17 17.57
C GLU A 14 -4.28 6.80 16.19
N GLU A 15 -5.35 7.25 15.54
CA GLU A 15 -5.29 7.92 14.24
C GLU A 15 -4.43 9.19 14.30
N VAL A 16 -4.61 10.03 15.34
CA VAL A 16 -3.77 11.22 15.57
C VAL A 16 -2.30 10.84 15.76
N ILE A 17 -2.00 9.72 16.44
CA ILE A 17 -0.62 9.23 16.60
C ILE A 17 -0.07 8.77 15.24
N MET A 18 -0.87 8.07 14.42
CA MET A 18 -0.43 7.59 13.09
C MET A 18 -0.12 8.75 12.14
N GLU A 19 -0.97 9.78 12.10
CA GLU A 19 -0.72 10.99 11.30
C GLU A 19 0.54 11.74 11.78
N ALA A 20 0.71 11.91 13.10
CA ALA A 20 1.91 12.52 13.66
C ALA A 20 3.17 11.69 13.35
N THR A 21 3.06 10.37 13.37
CA THR A 21 4.13 9.46 13.00
C THR A 21 4.51 9.63 11.53
N PHE A 22 3.53 9.78 10.64
CA PHE A 22 3.79 10.05 9.23
C PHE A 22 4.55 11.38 9.05
N ARG A 23 4.08 12.47 9.69
CA ARG A 23 4.73 13.80 9.64
C ARG A 23 6.17 13.74 10.15
N ALA A 24 6.40 13.06 11.26
CA ALA A 24 7.73 12.91 11.85
C ALA A 24 8.66 12.07 10.95
N LEU A 25 8.17 10.96 10.38
CA LEU A 25 8.91 10.14 9.41
C LEU A 25 9.30 10.93 8.16
N SER A 26 8.36 11.70 7.61
CA SER A 26 8.61 12.53 6.44
C SER A 26 9.69 13.59 6.66
N LYS A 27 9.84 14.08 7.91
CA LYS A 27 10.83 15.10 8.27
C LYS A 27 12.21 14.52 8.62
N HIS A 28 12.24 13.42 9.36
CA HIS A 28 13.45 12.89 9.98
C HIS A 28 13.99 11.63 9.31
N GLY A 29 13.15 10.89 8.58
CA GLY A 29 13.43 9.55 8.11
C GLY A 29 13.43 8.52 9.26
N TYR A 30 13.31 7.25 8.92
CA TYR A 30 13.20 6.17 9.92
C TYR A 30 14.42 6.06 10.84
N SER A 31 15.63 6.20 10.29
CA SER A 31 16.88 6.02 11.04
C SER A 31 17.05 7.04 12.16
N GLU A 32 16.67 8.29 11.94
CA GLU A 32 16.84 9.38 12.91
C GLU A 32 15.59 9.60 13.79
N LEU A 33 14.45 8.99 13.40
CA LEU A 33 13.18 9.16 14.10
C LEU A 33 13.26 8.69 15.55
N ARG A 34 12.76 9.49 16.46
CA ARG A 34 12.63 9.21 17.89
C ARG A 34 11.19 9.44 18.34
N MET A 35 10.75 8.74 19.39
CA MET A 35 9.42 8.91 19.98
C MET A 35 9.11 10.36 20.38
N ARG A 36 10.14 11.16 20.74
CA ARG A 36 9.96 12.57 21.04
C ARG A 36 9.60 13.41 19.81
N ASP A 37 10.14 13.03 18.65
CA ASP A 37 9.94 13.75 17.40
C ASP A 37 8.49 13.57 16.94
N ILE A 38 7.92 12.39 17.15
CA ILE A 38 6.48 12.11 16.94
C ILE A 38 5.63 12.93 17.92
N GLY A 39 6.03 13.00 19.20
CA GLY A 39 5.33 13.80 20.19
C GLY A 39 5.34 15.32 19.90
N GLU A 40 6.32 15.82 19.15
CA GLU A 40 6.40 17.22 18.72
C GLU A 40 5.43 17.53 17.55
N GLU A 41 5.00 16.49 16.80
CA GLU A 41 4.00 16.61 15.73
C GLU A 41 2.55 16.48 16.24
N MET A 42 2.35 16.28 17.53
CA MET A 42 1.05 16.12 18.14
C MET A 42 0.71 17.31 19.03
N GLU A 43 -0.57 17.65 19.10
CA GLU A 43 -1.10 18.53 20.14
C GLU A 43 -1.28 17.82 21.50
N LEU A 44 -1.11 16.49 21.51
CA LEU A 44 -1.25 15.63 22.69
C LEU A 44 0.11 15.43 23.39
N THR A 45 0.07 15.03 24.67
CA THR A 45 1.29 14.79 25.45
C THR A 45 1.97 13.48 25.03
N ARG A 46 3.31 13.43 25.05
CA ARG A 46 4.10 12.21 24.78
C ARG A 46 3.71 10.99 25.61
N GLN A 47 3.12 11.18 26.78
CA GLN A 47 2.62 10.09 27.63
C GLN A 47 1.51 9.29 26.95
N VAL A 48 0.74 9.92 26.06
CA VAL A 48 -0.31 9.25 25.29
C VAL A 48 0.28 8.20 24.35
N ILE A 49 1.40 8.48 23.68
CA ILE A 49 2.07 7.50 22.80
C ILE A 49 2.50 6.28 23.60
N HIS A 50 3.12 6.48 24.77
CA HIS A 50 3.56 5.38 25.64
C HIS A 50 2.43 4.62 26.32
N TYR A 51 1.21 5.15 26.33
CA TYR A 51 0.04 4.44 26.76
C TYR A 51 -0.47 3.46 25.70
N HIS A 52 -0.33 3.79 24.42
CA HIS A 52 -0.80 2.98 23.29
C HIS A 52 0.28 2.03 22.75
N PHE A 53 1.56 2.38 22.83
CA PHE A 53 2.67 1.64 22.21
C PHE A 53 3.83 1.43 23.16
N ASP A 54 4.34 0.20 23.20
CA ASP A 54 5.46 -0.20 24.06
C ASP A 54 6.82 0.41 23.66
N GLY A 55 6.89 0.99 22.46
CA GLY A 55 8.08 1.66 21.96
C GLY A 55 8.05 1.92 20.46
N LYS A 56 9.18 2.39 19.92
CA LYS A 56 9.28 2.73 18.49
C LYS A 56 8.97 1.55 17.58
N TYR A 57 9.40 0.34 17.94
CA TYR A 57 9.17 -0.86 17.11
C TYR A 57 7.70 -1.19 16.99
N ASP A 58 7.01 -1.27 18.12
CA ASP A 58 5.58 -1.55 18.20
C ASP A 58 4.76 -0.50 17.44
N LEU A 59 5.06 0.78 17.67
CA LEU A 59 4.43 1.88 16.92
C LEU A 59 4.70 1.77 15.41
N MET A 60 5.91 1.41 14.99
CA MET A 60 6.23 1.33 13.55
C MET A 60 5.55 0.14 12.86
N ALA A 61 5.38 -0.99 13.53
CA ALA A 61 4.62 -2.12 13.02
C ALA A 61 3.15 -1.72 12.81
N SER A 62 2.50 -1.16 13.84
CA SER A 62 1.12 -0.67 13.74
C SER A 62 0.96 0.47 12.73
N PHE A 63 1.97 1.34 12.61
CA PHE A 63 1.97 2.40 11.60
C PHE A 63 2.07 1.84 10.18
N LEU A 64 2.87 0.81 9.96
CA LEU A 64 2.98 0.15 8.65
C LEU A 64 1.64 -0.50 8.26
N GLU A 65 0.99 -1.21 9.18
CA GLU A 65 -0.35 -1.76 8.96
C GLU A 65 -1.35 -0.63 8.63
N TYR A 66 -1.34 0.47 9.37
CA TYR A 66 -2.20 1.63 9.14
C TYR A 66 -2.05 2.21 7.73
N ILE A 67 -0.81 2.44 7.26
CA ILE A 67 -0.60 3.00 5.91
C ILE A 67 -1.00 2.00 4.81
N ILE A 68 -0.83 0.70 5.02
CA ILE A 68 -1.28 -0.35 4.10
C ILE A 68 -2.82 -0.36 4.03
N ASP A 69 -3.50 -0.37 5.16
CA ASP A 69 -4.97 -0.37 5.23
C ASP A 69 -5.59 0.88 4.56
N GLN A 70 -4.93 2.04 4.69
CA GLN A 70 -5.36 3.26 4.00
C GLN A 70 -5.31 3.12 2.47
N TYR A 71 -4.35 2.35 1.93
CA TYR A 71 -4.27 2.05 0.50
C TYR A 71 -5.35 1.07 0.07
N GLU A 72 -5.56 -0.01 0.82
CA GLU A 72 -6.52 -1.07 0.48
C GLU A 72 -7.97 -0.56 0.59
N GLY A 73 -8.27 0.26 1.60
CA GLY A 73 -9.60 0.84 1.79
C GLY A 73 -10.00 1.90 0.75
N SER A 74 -9.09 2.32 -0.12
CA SER A 74 -9.34 3.35 -1.13
C SER A 74 -9.80 2.79 -2.49
N VAL A 75 -9.84 1.47 -2.70
CA VAL A 75 -10.37 0.85 -3.92
C VAL A 75 -11.88 0.70 -3.78
N GLU A 76 -12.64 1.59 -4.38
CA GLU A 76 -14.02 1.31 -4.75
C GLU A 76 -14.02 0.74 -6.17
N VAL A 77 -13.93 -0.58 -6.32
CA VAL A 77 -14.23 -1.24 -7.59
C VAL A 77 -15.75 -1.46 -7.61
N ASP A 78 -16.41 -0.98 -8.66
CA ASP A 78 -17.82 -1.29 -8.88
C ASP A 78 -17.94 -2.81 -9.05
N GLY A 79 -18.69 -3.48 -8.17
CA GLY A 79 -18.81 -4.95 -8.17
C GLY A 79 -19.46 -5.54 -9.44
N ASP A 80 -19.91 -4.69 -10.37
CA ASP A 80 -20.47 -5.06 -11.68
C ASP A 80 -19.49 -4.68 -12.83
N ALA A 81 -18.25 -4.24 -12.54
CA ALA A 81 -17.26 -3.92 -13.58
C ALA A 81 -16.83 -5.21 -14.33
N ASP A 82 -16.54 -5.08 -15.63
CA ASP A 82 -15.95 -6.18 -16.36
C ASP A 82 -14.51 -6.47 -15.88
N PRO A 83 -14.02 -7.73 -15.96
CA PRO A 83 -12.72 -8.11 -15.41
C PRO A 83 -11.54 -7.32 -15.97
N ARG A 84 -11.59 -6.83 -17.22
CA ARG A 84 -10.54 -6.01 -17.80
C ARG A 84 -10.49 -4.64 -17.12
N THR A 85 -11.62 -3.99 -16.95
CA THR A 85 -11.74 -2.69 -16.26
C THR A 85 -11.31 -2.82 -14.80
N GLU A 86 -11.69 -3.90 -14.13
CA GLU A 86 -11.27 -4.14 -12.74
C GLU A 86 -9.76 -4.35 -12.62
N LEU A 87 -9.16 -5.14 -13.51
CA LEU A 87 -7.72 -5.38 -13.52
C LEU A 87 -6.93 -4.09 -13.78
N ASP A 88 -7.39 -3.27 -14.72
CA ASP A 88 -6.83 -1.95 -15.01
C ASP A 88 -6.86 -1.05 -13.76
N ALA A 89 -8.01 -0.98 -13.07
CA ALA A 89 -8.16 -0.16 -11.88
C ALA A 89 -7.23 -0.62 -10.72
N ARG A 90 -7.09 -1.93 -10.52
CA ARG A 90 -6.18 -2.49 -9.49
C ARG A 90 -4.72 -2.19 -9.79
N ILE A 91 -4.29 -2.32 -11.05
CA ILE A 91 -2.93 -2.00 -11.49
C ILE A 91 -2.66 -0.50 -11.33
N ASP A 92 -3.58 0.35 -11.76
CA ASP A 92 -3.46 1.81 -11.67
C ASP A 92 -3.37 2.27 -10.22
N GLN A 93 -4.21 1.72 -9.34
CA GLN A 93 -4.11 1.99 -7.92
C GLN A 93 -2.75 1.57 -7.35
N CYS A 94 -2.27 0.40 -7.70
CA CYS A 94 -0.96 -0.03 -7.25
C CYS A 94 0.17 0.88 -7.75
N LEU A 95 0.12 1.35 -8.99
CA LEU A 95 1.18 2.17 -9.58
C LEU A 95 1.12 3.64 -9.17
N PHE A 96 -0.09 4.21 -9.10
CA PHE A 96 -0.30 5.65 -8.94
C PHE A 96 -0.98 6.01 -7.62
N GLY A 97 -1.63 5.04 -6.98
CA GLY A 97 -2.33 5.17 -5.70
C GLY A 97 -3.53 6.10 -5.72
N PRO A 98 -4.22 6.22 -4.60
CA PRO A 98 -5.25 7.22 -4.41
C PRO A 98 -4.64 8.59 -4.12
N GLU A 99 -5.41 9.64 -4.34
CA GLU A 99 -5.08 10.97 -3.82
C GLU A 99 -5.46 11.05 -2.33
N PHE A 100 -4.60 11.67 -1.54
CA PHE A 100 -4.82 11.90 -0.12
C PHE A 100 -4.85 13.40 0.16
N GLU A 101 -5.62 13.83 1.16
CA GLU A 101 -5.80 15.25 1.48
C GLU A 101 -4.50 15.93 1.93
N GLU A 102 -3.70 15.29 2.80
CA GLU A 102 -2.54 15.94 3.43
C GLU A 102 -1.21 15.62 2.72
N PHE A 103 -1.06 14.40 2.16
CA PHE A 103 0.18 13.93 1.56
C PHE A 103 -0.10 13.24 0.22
N SER A 104 0.74 13.51 -0.77
CA SER A 104 0.63 12.83 -2.06
C SER A 104 0.89 11.32 -1.93
N HIS A 105 0.42 10.55 -2.91
CA HIS A 105 0.78 9.14 -3.02
C HIS A 105 2.29 8.90 -2.90
N TRP A 106 3.10 9.72 -3.57
CA TRP A 106 4.56 9.54 -3.59
C TRP A 106 5.25 9.89 -2.27
N ASP A 107 4.69 10.82 -1.47
CA ASP A 107 5.18 11.07 -0.10
C ASP A 107 4.95 9.83 0.77
N ARG A 108 3.78 9.19 0.62
CA ARG A 108 3.46 7.94 1.32
C ARG A 108 4.33 6.77 0.85
N MET A 109 4.54 6.64 -0.47
CA MET A 109 5.44 5.62 -1.03
C MET A 109 6.89 5.79 -0.58
N LYS A 110 7.35 7.01 -0.36
CA LYS A 110 8.68 7.26 0.19
C LYS A 110 8.82 6.66 1.59
N VAL A 111 7.86 6.94 2.47
CA VAL A 111 7.83 6.36 3.84
C VAL A 111 7.70 4.84 3.80
N TYR A 112 6.79 4.32 2.99
CA TYR A 112 6.62 2.88 2.77
C TYR A 112 7.93 2.21 2.32
N HIS A 113 8.62 2.79 1.35
CA HIS A 113 9.86 2.22 0.81
C HIS A 113 11.02 2.27 1.81
N GLU A 114 11.07 3.29 2.65
CA GLU A 114 12.05 3.38 3.73
C GLU A 114 11.85 2.27 4.76
N LEU A 115 10.60 2.01 5.17
CA LEU A 115 10.24 0.89 6.05
C LEU A 115 10.49 -0.47 5.38
N TYR A 116 10.18 -0.60 4.08
CA TYR A 116 10.48 -1.81 3.29
C TYR A 116 11.96 -2.16 3.30
N THR A 117 12.84 -1.15 3.16
CA THR A 117 14.29 -1.37 3.23
C THR A 117 14.73 -1.84 4.61
N PHE A 118 14.06 -1.38 5.66
CA PHE A 118 14.33 -1.79 7.04
C PHE A 118 13.88 -3.23 7.34
N ALA A 119 12.84 -3.72 6.69
CA ALA A 119 12.27 -5.06 6.90
C ALA A 119 13.28 -6.20 6.69
N GLN A 120 14.36 -5.99 5.92
CA GLN A 120 15.41 -6.99 5.79
C GLN A 120 16.09 -7.38 7.12
N ASN A 121 15.99 -6.53 8.16
CA ASN A 121 16.59 -6.71 9.48
C ASN A 121 15.55 -6.86 10.60
N ASP A 122 14.27 -6.90 10.27
CA ASP A 122 13.17 -6.97 11.24
C ASP A 122 12.11 -7.97 10.76
N GLU A 123 11.85 -9.00 11.60
CA GLU A 123 10.96 -10.10 11.24
C GLU A 123 9.50 -9.66 11.16
N THR A 124 9.04 -8.83 12.12
CA THR A 124 7.65 -8.33 12.15
C THR A 124 7.33 -7.50 10.92
N HIS A 125 8.20 -6.54 10.58
CA HIS A 125 8.01 -5.74 9.36
C HIS A 125 8.03 -6.59 8.11
N ARG A 126 8.90 -7.62 8.06
CA ARG A 126 8.97 -8.53 6.91
C ARG A 126 7.70 -9.35 6.74
N GLU A 127 7.09 -9.81 7.83
CA GLU A 127 5.80 -10.52 7.80
C GLU A 127 4.69 -9.61 7.28
N ILE A 128 4.56 -8.38 7.79
CA ILE A 128 3.57 -7.40 7.32
C ILE A 128 3.74 -7.12 5.81
N PHE A 129 4.98 -6.92 5.33
CA PHE A 129 5.22 -6.68 3.91
C PHE A 129 4.93 -7.92 3.05
N ASN A 130 5.24 -9.12 3.51
CA ASN A 130 4.90 -10.35 2.80
C ASN A 130 3.38 -10.52 2.70
N ASP A 131 2.64 -10.30 3.77
CA ASP A 131 1.19 -10.38 3.77
C ASP A 131 0.57 -9.35 2.81
N HIS A 132 1.09 -8.12 2.80
CA HIS A 132 0.65 -7.10 1.85
C HIS A 132 0.98 -7.48 0.40
N TYR A 133 2.18 -8.00 0.14
CA TYR A 133 2.57 -8.49 -1.19
C TYR A 133 1.63 -9.59 -1.67
N GLU A 134 1.32 -10.58 -0.83
CA GLU A 134 0.41 -11.67 -1.17
C GLU A 134 -1.03 -11.19 -1.38
N ARG A 135 -1.49 -10.16 -0.65
CA ARG A 135 -2.81 -9.55 -0.91
C ARG A 135 -2.89 -8.87 -2.27
N ILE A 136 -1.88 -8.09 -2.65
CA ILE A 136 -1.81 -7.47 -3.99
C ILE A 136 -1.80 -8.57 -5.05
N ARG A 137 -0.94 -9.57 -4.93
CA ARG A 137 -0.84 -10.67 -5.87
C ARG A 137 -2.16 -11.44 -5.99
N GLY A 138 -2.75 -11.81 -4.86
CA GLY A 138 -4.02 -12.53 -4.78
C GLY A 138 -5.17 -11.77 -5.44
N SER A 139 -5.25 -10.45 -5.21
CA SER A 139 -6.28 -9.63 -5.84
C SER A 139 -6.19 -9.59 -7.37
N ILE A 140 -4.98 -9.64 -7.93
CA ILE A 140 -4.77 -9.73 -9.38
C ILE A 140 -5.14 -11.13 -9.89
N VAL A 141 -4.74 -12.19 -9.16
CA VAL A 141 -5.07 -13.57 -9.49
C VAL A 141 -6.59 -13.76 -9.57
N GLU A 142 -7.33 -13.30 -8.57
CA GLU A 142 -8.80 -13.40 -8.52
C GLU A 142 -9.45 -12.80 -9.77
N VAL A 143 -9.05 -11.61 -10.18
CA VAL A 143 -9.63 -10.95 -11.37
C VAL A 143 -9.24 -11.68 -12.66
N VAL A 144 -8.01 -12.22 -12.74
CA VAL A 144 -7.60 -13.02 -13.91
C VAL A 144 -8.41 -14.32 -13.99
N GLU A 145 -8.64 -15.01 -12.88
CA GLU A 145 -9.47 -16.22 -12.82
C GLU A 145 -10.93 -15.92 -13.21
N GLU A 146 -11.51 -14.86 -12.67
CA GLU A 146 -12.85 -14.40 -13.02
C GLU A 146 -12.96 -14.06 -14.51
N GLY A 147 -11.97 -13.35 -15.07
CA GLY A 147 -11.95 -13.01 -16.50
C GLY A 147 -11.84 -14.23 -17.41
N MET A 148 -11.13 -15.30 -16.99
CA MET A 148 -11.11 -16.57 -17.70
C MET A 148 -12.48 -17.29 -17.62
N GLU A 149 -13.11 -17.31 -16.44
CA GLU A 149 -14.44 -17.90 -16.26
C GLU A 149 -15.53 -17.20 -17.07
N GLN A 150 -15.46 -15.89 -17.19
CA GLN A 150 -16.39 -15.06 -17.99
C GLN A 150 -16.07 -15.09 -19.50
N GLY A 151 -14.91 -15.60 -19.90
CA GLY A 151 -14.47 -15.62 -21.30
C GLY A 151 -13.96 -14.26 -21.81
N THR A 152 -13.67 -13.32 -20.93
CA THR A 152 -13.01 -12.05 -21.24
C THR A 152 -11.52 -12.24 -21.49
N PHE A 153 -10.91 -13.15 -20.74
CA PHE A 153 -9.50 -13.49 -20.83
C PHE A 153 -9.29 -14.90 -21.39
N ARG A 154 -8.20 -15.07 -22.12
CA ARG A 154 -7.75 -16.40 -22.54
C ARG A 154 -7.21 -17.18 -21.35
N GLU A 155 -7.21 -18.50 -21.49
CA GLU A 155 -6.63 -19.42 -20.51
C GLU A 155 -5.14 -19.16 -20.31
N VAL A 156 -4.74 -18.84 -19.07
CA VAL A 156 -3.37 -18.63 -18.63
C VAL A 156 -3.16 -19.23 -17.24
N ASP A 157 -1.91 -19.31 -16.80
CA ASP A 157 -1.57 -19.59 -15.40
C ASP A 157 -1.78 -18.30 -14.59
N ALA A 158 -2.93 -18.16 -13.92
CA ALA A 158 -3.30 -16.95 -13.18
C ALA A 158 -2.32 -16.61 -12.04
N GLU A 159 -1.82 -17.64 -11.36
CA GLU A 159 -0.81 -17.46 -10.29
C GLU A 159 0.49 -16.83 -10.83
N ARG A 160 0.98 -17.31 -11.98
CA ARG A 160 2.17 -16.71 -12.61
C ARG A 160 1.90 -15.34 -13.18
N MET A 161 0.70 -15.10 -13.67
CA MET A 161 0.30 -13.78 -14.18
C MET A 161 0.26 -12.77 -13.04
N GLY A 162 -0.39 -13.11 -11.93
CA GLY A 162 -0.43 -12.28 -10.73
C GLY A 162 0.98 -11.98 -10.19
N GLN A 163 1.84 -12.98 -10.12
CA GLN A 163 3.26 -12.82 -9.73
C GLN A 163 3.98 -11.84 -10.66
N LEU A 164 3.88 -12.02 -11.98
CA LEU A 164 4.57 -11.18 -12.96
C LEU A 164 4.14 -9.72 -12.86
N VAL A 165 2.82 -9.46 -12.82
CA VAL A 165 2.30 -8.09 -12.73
C VAL A 165 2.72 -7.43 -11.41
N THR A 166 2.61 -8.15 -10.29
CA THR A 166 3.03 -7.65 -8.98
C THR A 166 4.52 -7.31 -8.94
N ASP A 167 5.39 -8.16 -9.52
CA ASP A 167 6.83 -7.91 -9.60
C ASP A 167 7.16 -6.67 -10.44
N ILE A 168 6.46 -6.46 -11.56
CA ILE A 168 6.62 -5.26 -12.39
C ILE A 168 6.24 -4.00 -11.61
N ILE A 169 5.12 -4.02 -10.88
CA ILE A 169 4.67 -2.93 -10.04
C ILE A 169 5.71 -2.59 -8.97
N HIS A 170 6.18 -3.60 -8.22
CA HIS A 170 7.21 -3.42 -7.20
C HIS A 170 8.52 -2.88 -7.76
N ALA A 171 8.97 -3.39 -8.92
CA ALA A 171 10.16 -2.90 -9.59
C ALA A 171 10.02 -1.44 -10.02
N ALA A 172 8.87 -1.02 -10.55
CA ALA A 172 8.60 0.35 -10.97
C ALA A 172 8.63 1.33 -9.79
N ARG A 173 7.93 0.97 -8.70
CA ARG A 173 7.95 1.76 -7.46
C ARG A 173 9.36 1.89 -6.89
N GLY A 174 10.12 0.77 -6.84
CA GLY A 174 11.51 0.77 -6.37
C GLY A 174 12.43 1.65 -7.23
N ARG A 175 12.30 1.60 -8.56
CA ARG A 175 13.06 2.47 -9.49
C ARG A 175 12.76 3.96 -9.24
N ARG A 176 11.50 4.30 -9.05
CA ARG A 176 11.11 5.68 -8.75
C ARG A 176 11.68 6.13 -7.40
N MET A 177 11.51 5.33 -6.34
CA MET A 177 11.92 5.72 -4.99
C MET A 177 13.43 5.70 -4.78
N ALA A 178 14.11 4.63 -5.23
CA ALA A 178 15.53 4.44 -4.95
C ALA A 178 16.45 5.06 -6.02
N LEU A 179 16.01 5.16 -7.27
CA LEU A 179 16.84 5.63 -8.39
C LEU A 179 16.40 6.98 -8.96
N GLY A 180 15.28 7.54 -8.51
CA GLY A 180 14.76 8.82 -8.99
C GLY A 180 14.19 8.77 -10.41
N HIS A 181 13.81 7.58 -10.91
CA HIS A 181 13.18 7.42 -12.22
C HIS A 181 11.69 7.77 -12.13
N GLU A 182 11.36 9.04 -12.20
CA GLU A 182 10.00 9.53 -12.00
C GLU A 182 8.97 8.91 -12.96
N GLU A 183 9.37 8.58 -14.19
CA GLU A 183 8.53 7.98 -15.23
C GLU A 183 8.42 6.43 -15.13
N ALA A 184 9.05 5.81 -14.13
CA ALA A 184 9.07 4.35 -14.02
C ALA A 184 7.67 3.71 -13.85
N PRO A 185 6.71 4.29 -13.10
CA PRO A 185 5.35 3.77 -13.02
C PRO A 185 4.61 3.83 -14.34
N GLU A 186 4.69 4.93 -15.08
CA GLU A 186 4.07 5.11 -16.39
C GLU A 186 4.64 4.14 -17.43
N GLN A 187 5.96 3.94 -17.42
CA GLN A 187 6.63 2.96 -18.28
C GLN A 187 6.19 1.52 -17.95
N ALA A 188 6.05 1.21 -16.67
CA ALA A 188 5.56 -0.10 -16.23
C ALA A 188 4.11 -0.31 -16.67
N ARG A 189 3.24 0.70 -16.50
CA ARG A 189 1.85 0.64 -16.96
C ARG A 189 1.74 0.36 -18.45
N GLN A 190 2.47 1.10 -19.26
CA GLN A 190 2.52 0.88 -20.72
C GLN A 190 3.01 -0.52 -21.08
N SER A 191 4.04 -1.04 -20.37
CA SER A 191 4.54 -2.38 -20.62
C SER A 191 3.56 -3.47 -20.23
N ILE A 192 2.82 -3.27 -19.13
CA ILE A 192 1.76 -4.19 -18.71
C ILE A 192 0.66 -4.20 -19.77
N ASP A 193 0.22 -3.04 -20.27
CA ASP A 193 -0.78 -2.96 -21.33
C ASP A 193 -0.35 -3.71 -22.57
N GLU A 194 0.76 -3.30 -23.16
CA GLU A 194 1.21 -3.79 -24.47
C GLU A 194 1.60 -5.27 -24.46
N PHE A 195 2.27 -5.73 -23.40
CA PHE A 195 2.84 -7.09 -23.41
C PHE A 195 2.04 -8.11 -22.58
N ILE A 196 1.14 -7.66 -21.73
CA ILE A 196 0.34 -8.54 -20.87
C ILE A 196 -1.13 -8.42 -21.19
N LEU A 197 -1.76 -7.26 -20.95
CA LEU A 197 -3.21 -7.13 -21.00
C LEU A 197 -3.77 -7.25 -22.42
N ASP A 198 -3.13 -6.64 -23.42
CA ASP A 198 -3.55 -6.79 -24.83
C ASP A 198 -3.44 -8.25 -25.31
N SER A 199 -2.46 -8.98 -24.76
CA SER A 199 -2.30 -10.40 -25.08
C SER A 199 -3.22 -11.32 -24.25
N LEU A 200 -3.73 -10.86 -23.12
CA LEU A 200 -4.62 -11.60 -22.21
C LEU A 200 -6.08 -11.51 -22.65
N THR A 201 -6.51 -10.33 -23.11
CA THR A 201 -7.89 -10.08 -23.53
C THR A 201 -8.22 -10.79 -24.84
N LEU A 202 -9.38 -11.40 -24.91
CA LEU A 202 -9.90 -11.98 -26.16
C LEU A 202 -10.55 -10.87 -26.99
N ASP A 203 -10.28 -10.84 -28.31
CA ASP A 203 -10.98 -9.96 -29.23
C ASP A 203 -12.47 -10.34 -29.27
N GLU A 204 -13.35 -9.35 -29.18
CA GLU A 204 -14.79 -9.58 -29.45
C GLU A 204 -14.97 -9.97 -30.92
N GLU A 205 -15.51 -11.17 -31.18
CA GLU A 205 -15.83 -11.63 -32.54
C GLU A 205 -17.08 -10.92 -33.13
#